data_4d0b968f25200e66e23056f6cd204180
#
_entry.id   4d0b968f25200e66e23056f6cd204180
#
_cell.length_a   1.000
_cell.length_b   1.000
_cell.length_c   1.000
_cell.angle_alpha   90.00
_cell.angle_beta   90.00
_cell.angle_gamma   90.00
#
_symmetry.space_group_name_H-M   'P 1'
#
loop_
_entity.id
_entity.type
_entity.pdbx_description
1 polymer ?
#
loop_
_entity_poly.entity_id
_entity_poly.type
_entity_poly.pdbx_seq_one_letter_code
_entity_poly.pdbx_strand_id
1 'polypeptide(L)'
;MIDVKVLRENPDLVRASQKARGEDVTLVDKALNADELRRNAIVEFEALRAEQNALSKSVGGAKGDEKNALLEKAKTLSASVKEAEAKKNSTEADFKKIAMDISNLVDTAAPIGGEADFKVIEEIGTPRKFDFEPRSEEHTSELQSHSFISYAVFCLK
;
A
#
# COMPACT_ATOMS: atom_id res chain seq x y z
N MET A 1 -2.50 5.59 1.24
CA MET A 1 -1.29 4.78 1.57
C MET A 1 -0.12 5.73 1.67
N ILE A 2 0.61 5.69 2.79
CA ILE A 2 1.79 6.54 3.02
C ILE A 2 2.94 6.11 2.10
N ASP A 3 3.75 7.10 1.66
CA ASP A 3 5.00 6.81 0.94
C ASP A 3 5.97 6.07 1.87
N VAL A 4 6.46 4.93 1.40
CA VAL A 4 7.43 4.08 2.12
C VAL A 4 8.71 4.83 2.45
N LYS A 5 9.09 5.79 1.61
CA LYS A 5 10.25 6.64 1.84
C LYS A 5 10.06 7.52 3.08
N VAL A 6 8.90 8.14 3.22
CA VAL A 6 8.55 8.95 4.39
C VAL A 6 8.51 8.08 5.65
N LEU A 7 7.95 6.88 5.56
CA LEU A 7 7.90 5.92 6.67
C LEU A 7 9.30 5.56 7.18
N ARG A 8 10.30 5.43 6.31
CA ARG A 8 11.69 5.10 6.67
C ARG A 8 12.48 6.28 7.18
N GLU A 9 12.38 7.43 6.50
CA GLU A 9 13.18 8.61 6.79
C GLU A 9 12.65 9.38 8.01
N ASN A 10 11.33 9.41 8.19
CA ASN A 10 10.67 10.18 9.23
C ASN A 10 9.57 9.39 9.97
N PRO A 11 9.88 8.27 10.62
CA PRO A 11 8.89 7.44 11.31
C PRO A 11 8.18 8.19 12.44
N ASP A 12 8.85 9.15 13.09
CA ASP A 12 8.28 9.94 14.17
C ASP A 12 7.19 10.89 13.69
N LEU A 13 7.30 11.42 12.48
CA LEU A 13 6.24 12.21 11.85
C LEU A 13 4.99 11.36 11.63
N VAL A 14 5.18 10.11 11.19
CA VAL A 14 4.07 9.18 10.98
C VAL A 14 3.43 8.80 12.33
N ARG A 15 4.23 8.52 13.36
CA ARG A 15 3.73 8.24 14.73
C ARG A 15 2.95 9.42 15.30
N ALA A 16 3.45 10.65 15.11
CA ALA A 16 2.75 11.86 15.56
C ALA A 16 1.40 12.03 14.85
N SER A 17 1.36 11.75 13.56
CA SER A 17 0.13 11.78 12.76
C SER A 17 -0.90 10.74 13.22
N GLN A 18 -0.47 9.49 13.47
CA GLN A 18 -1.35 8.43 14.01
C GLN A 18 -1.90 8.82 15.38
N LYS A 19 -1.03 9.36 16.25
CA LYS A 19 -1.43 9.83 17.58
C LYS A 19 -2.45 10.98 17.50
N ALA A 20 -2.28 11.91 16.56
CA ALA A 20 -3.22 13.03 16.35
C ALA A 20 -4.61 12.55 15.93
N ARG A 21 -4.70 11.40 15.24
CA ARG A 21 -5.95 10.75 14.86
C ARG A 21 -6.52 9.82 15.92
N GLY A 22 -5.79 9.56 17.02
CA GLY A 22 -6.17 8.57 18.02
C GLY A 22 -6.01 7.13 17.58
N GLU A 23 -5.17 6.89 16.56
CA GLU A 23 -4.91 5.57 15.97
C GLU A 23 -3.70 4.87 16.63
N ASP A 24 -3.56 3.56 16.36
CA ASP A 24 -2.49 2.75 16.95
C ASP A 24 -1.12 3.09 16.40
N VAL A 25 -0.29 3.75 17.21
CA VAL A 25 1.09 4.11 16.87
C VAL A 25 1.97 2.89 16.60
N THR A 26 1.65 1.72 17.18
CA THR A 26 2.44 0.49 17.01
C THR A 26 2.39 -0.05 15.57
N LEU A 27 1.40 0.37 14.77
CA LEU A 27 1.32 0.03 13.34
C LEU A 27 2.53 0.52 12.57
N VAL A 28 3.11 1.66 12.95
CA VAL A 28 4.31 2.21 12.32
C VAL A 28 5.51 1.29 12.50
N ASP A 29 5.69 0.76 13.71
CA ASP A 29 6.80 -0.16 14.01
C ASP A 29 6.60 -1.52 13.31
N LYS A 30 5.35 -2.01 13.26
CA LYS A 30 5.00 -3.21 12.49
C LYS A 30 5.28 -3.03 11.01
N ALA A 31 4.96 -1.87 10.43
CA ALA A 31 5.22 -1.57 9.03
C ALA A 31 6.73 -1.47 8.73
N LEU A 32 7.52 -0.86 9.61
CA LEU A 32 8.97 -0.79 9.46
C LEU A 32 9.61 -2.18 9.50
N ASN A 33 9.20 -3.03 10.44
CA ASN A 33 9.68 -4.41 10.52
C ASN A 33 9.28 -5.23 9.27
N ALA A 34 8.05 -5.08 8.82
CA ALA A 34 7.58 -5.75 7.60
C ALA A 34 8.33 -5.28 6.35
N ASP A 35 8.66 -3.98 6.25
CA ASP A 35 9.48 -3.45 5.16
C ASP A 35 10.92 -3.98 5.20
N GLU A 36 11.50 -4.15 6.38
CA GLU A 36 12.83 -4.76 6.53
C GLU A 36 12.82 -6.24 6.08
N LEU A 37 11.85 -7.02 6.53
CA LEU A 37 11.68 -8.40 6.10
C LEU A 37 11.49 -8.52 4.60
N ARG A 38 10.69 -7.64 4.01
CA ARG A 38 10.46 -7.57 2.56
C ARG A 38 11.77 -7.29 1.81
N ARG A 39 12.55 -6.31 2.24
CA ARG A 39 13.83 -5.95 1.61
C ARG A 39 14.82 -7.10 1.67
N ASN A 40 14.93 -7.76 2.83
CA ASN A 40 15.82 -8.90 3.01
C ASN A 40 15.41 -10.08 2.11
N ALA A 41 14.11 -10.36 1.99
CA ALA A 41 13.60 -11.39 1.09
C ALA A 41 13.86 -11.08 -0.39
N ILE A 42 13.79 -9.82 -0.79
CA ILE A 42 14.12 -9.40 -2.16
C ILE A 42 15.60 -9.63 -2.45
N VAL A 43 16.49 -9.20 -1.55
CA VAL A 43 17.95 -9.38 -1.71
C VAL A 43 18.31 -10.87 -1.78
N GLU A 44 17.72 -11.70 -0.92
CA GLU A 44 17.92 -13.15 -0.92
C GLU A 44 17.47 -13.78 -2.26
N PHE A 45 16.29 -13.43 -2.74
CA PHE A 45 15.77 -13.89 -4.02
C PHE A 45 16.65 -13.47 -5.20
N GLU A 46 17.10 -12.21 -5.25
CA GLU A 46 17.95 -11.68 -6.31
C GLU A 46 19.31 -12.37 -6.33
N ALA A 47 19.91 -12.62 -5.16
CA ALA A 47 21.16 -13.35 -5.06
C ALA A 47 21.05 -14.78 -5.59
N LEU A 48 20.04 -15.54 -5.16
CA LEU A 48 19.80 -16.91 -5.63
C LEU A 48 19.50 -16.95 -7.13
N ARG A 49 18.79 -15.97 -7.65
CA ARG A 49 18.50 -15.85 -9.07
C ARG A 49 19.74 -15.52 -9.90
N ALA A 50 20.63 -14.69 -9.37
CA ALA A 50 21.93 -14.41 -10.01
C ALA A 50 22.80 -15.68 -10.08
N GLU A 51 22.84 -16.47 -8.99
CA GLU A 51 23.54 -17.77 -8.96
C GLU A 51 22.93 -18.76 -9.97
N GLN A 52 21.62 -18.84 -10.05
CA GLN A 52 20.91 -19.69 -11.01
C GLN A 52 21.28 -19.32 -12.44
N ASN A 53 21.32 -18.03 -12.76
CA ASN A 53 21.70 -17.54 -14.08
C ASN A 53 23.17 -17.86 -14.41
N ALA A 54 24.07 -17.71 -13.44
CA ALA A 54 25.49 -18.07 -13.59
C ALA A 54 25.67 -19.57 -13.82
N LEU A 55 24.99 -20.40 -13.02
CA LEU A 55 25.01 -21.83 -13.13
C LEU A 55 24.45 -22.31 -14.47
N SER A 56 23.36 -21.71 -14.94
CA SER A 56 22.77 -22.06 -16.24
C SER A 56 23.73 -21.83 -17.41
N LYS A 57 24.52 -20.73 -17.34
CA LYS A 57 25.56 -20.45 -18.33
C LYS A 57 26.67 -21.51 -18.28
N SER A 58 27.09 -21.95 -17.10
CA SER A 58 28.11 -22.97 -16.90
C SER A 58 27.64 -24.33 -17.43
N VAL A 59 26.39 -24.71 -17.21
CA VAL A 59 25.81 -25.95 -17.73
C VAL A 59 25.84 -26.00 -19.27
N GLY A 60 25.62 -24.84 -19.92
CA GLY A 60 25.66 -24.74 -21.38
C GLY A 60 27.04 -25.05 -22.00
N GLY A 61 28.14 -24.83 -21.26
CA GLY A 61 29.51 -25.08 -21.68
C GLY A 61 30.09 -26.45 -21.25
N ALA A 62 29.47 -27.11 -20.26
CA ALA A 62 29.97 -28.34 -19.66
C ALA A 62 29.64 -29.59 -20.49
N LYS A 63 30.53 -30.61 -20.46
CA LYS A 63 30.37 -31.89 -21.14
C LYS A 63 30.60 -33.05 -20.18
N GLY A 64 29.93 -34.18 -20.45
CA GLY A 64 30.11 -35.45 -19.70
C GLY A 64 29.60 -35.37 -18.25
N ASP A 65 30.35 -35.95 -17.30
CA ASP A 65 29.97 -36.11 -15.91
C ASP A 65 29.88 -34.78 -15.17
N GLU A 66 30.65 -33.75 -15.54
CA GLU A 66 30.53 -32.41 -15.00
C GLU A 66 29.13 -31.82 -15.26
N LYS A 67 28.56 -32.07 -16.41
CA LYS A 67 27.20 -31.60 -16.75
C LYS A 67 26.16 -32.21 -15.83
N ASN A 68 26.28 -33.49 -15.50
CA ASN A 68 25.34 -34.18 -14.60
C ASN A 68 25.41 -33.59 -13.18
N ALA A 69 26.62 -33.34 -12.67
CA ALA A 69 26.80 -32.70 -11.37
C ALA A 69 26.25 -31.28 -11.33
N LEU A 70 26.40 -30.49 -12.39
CA LEU A 70 25.86 -29.16 -12.50
C LEU A 70 24.32 -29.18 -12.62
N LEU A 71 23.74 -30.18 -13.28
CA LEU A 71 22.28 -30.34 -13.37
C LEU A 71 21.65 -30.67 -12.01
N GLU A 72 22.28 -31.48 -11.18
CA GLU A 72 21.78 -31.73 -9.81
C GLU A 72 21.84 -30.46 -8.96
N LYS A 73 22.93 -29.69 -9.04
CA LYS A 73 23.03 -28.36 -8.38
C LYS A 73 21.96 -27.40 -8.92
N ALA A 74 21.68 -27.42 -10.22
CA ALA A 74 20.66 -26.57 -10.81
C ALA A 74 19.24 -26.91 -10.31
N LYS A 75 18.96 -28.21 -10.07
CA LYS A 75 17.67 -28.64 -9.49
C LYS A 75 17.51 -28.12 -8.06
N THR A 76 18.53 -28.31 -7.21
CA THR A 76 18.49 -27.83 -5.81
C THR A 76 18.36 -26.31 -5.75
N LEU A 77 19.16 -25.60 -6.55
CA LEU A 77 19.10 -24.14 -6.62
C LEU A 77 17.74 -23.65 -7.16
N SER A 78 17.14 -24.34 -8.13
CA SER A 78 15.81 -24.02 -8.63
C SER A 78 14.73 -24.17 -7.56
N ALA A 79 14.85 -25.14 -6.67
CA ALA A 79 13.96 -25.30 -5.52
C ALA A 79 14.12 -24.12 -4.54
N SER A 80 15.36 -23.76 -4.19
CA SER A 80 15.66 -22.61 -3.31
C SER A 80 15.18 -21.28 -3.89
N VAL A 81 15.30 -21.07 -5.21
CA VAL A 81 14.79 -19.87 -5.88
C VAL A 81 13.27 -19.79 -5.77
N LYS A 82 12.54 -20.89 -5.96
CA LYS A 82 11.08 -20.92 -5.81
C LYS A 82 10.64 -20.61 -4.38
N GLU A 83 11.37 -21.13 -3.40
CA GLU A 83 11.11 -20.89 -1.98
C GLU A 83 11.35 -19.43 -1.62
N ALA A 84 12.45 -18.85 -2.07
CA ALA A 84 12.76 -17.43 -1.89
C ALA A 84 11.75 -16.53 -2.62
N GLU A 85 11.26 -16.91 -3.79
CA GLU A 85 10.21 -16.20 -4.52
C GLU A 85 8.87 -16.21 -3.74
N ALA A 86 8.48 -17.35 -3.20
CA ALA A 86 7.29 -17.48 -2.37
C ALA A 86 7.41 -16.59 -1.11
N LYS A 87 8.57 -16.62 -0.43
CA LYS A 87 8.86 -15.77 0.73
C LYS A 87 8.81 -14.28 0.39
N LYS A 88 9.41 -13.87 -0.73
CA LYS A 88 9.35 -12.49 -1.23
C LYS A 88 7.89 -12.06 -1.44
N ASN A 89 7.09 -12.86 -2.13
CA ASN A 89 5.70 -12.54 -2.42
C ASN A 89 4.84 -12.46 -1.15
N SER A 90 5.07 -13.35 -0.19
CA SER A 90 4.40 -13.32 1.12
C SER A 90 4.75 -12.06 1.90
N THR A 91 6.03 -11.74 2.05
CA THR A 91 6.48 -10.55 2.79
C THR A 91 6.02 -9.25 2.12
N GLU A 92 5.91 -9.21 0.79
CA GLU A 92 5.38 -8.06 0.07
C GLU A 92 3.87 -7.88 0.31
N ALA A 93 3.11 -8.97 0.33
CA ALA A 93 1.68 -8.94 0.64
C ALA A 93 1.42 -8.50 2.09
N ASP A 94 2.21 -9.01 3.05
CA ASP A 94 2.12 -8.66 4.46
C ASP A 94 2.43 -7.17 4.68
N PHE A 95 3.51 -6.68 4.08
CA PHE A 95 3.85 -5.26 4.12
C PHE A 95 2.73 -4.39 3.55
N LYS A 96 2.21 -4.76 2.38
CA LYS A 96 1.14 -4.00 1.72
C LYS A 96 -0.12 -3.93 2.60
N LYS A 97 -0.49 -5.04 3.25
CA LYS A 97 -1.62 -5.08 4.17
C LYS A 97 -1.43 -4.11 5.33
N ILE A 98 -0.29 -4.17 6.03
CA ILE A 98 0.01 -3.30 7.17
C ILE A 98 0.09 -1.83 6.73
N ALA A 99 0.71 -1.55 5.58
CA ALA A 99 0.84 -0.19 5.06
C ALA A 99 -0.50 0.44 4.64
N MET A 100 -1.50 -0.38 4.31
CA MET A 100 -2.86 0.10 4.03
C MET A 100 -3.62 0.51 5.29
N ASP A 101 -3.30 -0.08 6.43
CA ASP A 101 -3.92 0.23 7.72
C ASP A 101 -3.39 1.54 8.32
N ILE A 102 -2.30 2.08 7.78
CA ILE A 102 -1.74 3.36 8.23
C ILE A 102 -2.43 4.51 7.49
N SER A 103 -3.06 5.41 8.25
CA SER A 103 -3.71 6.60 7.71
C SER A 103 -2.72 7.63 7.16
N ASN A 104 -3.18 8.49 6.26
CA ASN A 104 -2.35 9.55 5.69
C ASN A 104 -1.91 10.57 6.75
N LEU A 105 -0.81 11.26 6.46
CA LEU A 105 -0.28 12.30 7.33
C LEU A 105 -1.30 13.42 7.57
N VAL A 106 -1.32 13.89 8.80
CA VAL A 106 -2.12 15.04 9.23
C VAL A 106 -1.26 16.29 9.13
N ASP A 107 -1.85 17.38 8.64
CA ASP A 107 -1.21 18.69 8.68
C ASP A 107 -1.03 19.14 10.13
N THR A 108 0.11 19.76 10.42
CA THR A 108 0.45 20.25 11.77
C THR A 108 -0.49 21.38 12.25
N ALA A 109 -1.15 22.08 11.34
CA ALA A 109 -2.12 23.12 11.64
C ALA A 109 -3.53 22.55 11.95
N ALA A 110 -3.78 21.28 11.65
CA ALA A 110 -5.06 20.66 11.94
C ALA A 110 -5.22 20.40 13.44
N PRO A 111 -6.40 20.66 14.02
CA PRO A 111 -6.67 20.35 15.42
C PRO A 111 -6.62 18.84 15.66
N ILE A 112 -6.16 18.45 16.85
CA ILE A 112 -6.12 17.06 17.29
C ILE A 112 -7.50 16.68 17.80
N GLY A 113 -8.08 15.60 17.30
CA GLY A 113 -9.38 15.12 17.75
C GLY A 113 -10.20 14.47 16.64
N GLY A 114 -11.48 14.30 16.89
CA GLY A 114 -12.46 13.74 15.96
C GLY A 114 -13.23 14.82 15.18
N GLU A 115 -14.33 14.42 14.58
CA GLU A 115 -15.16 15.29 13.74
C GLU A 115 -15.72 16.50 14.48
N ALA A 116 -15.97 16.37 15.81
CA ALA A 116 -16.49 17.46 16.64
C ALA A 116 -15.44 18.53 17.03
N ASP A 117 -14.15 18.22 16.86
CA ASP A 117 -13.03 19.06 17.28
C ASP A 117 -12.51 19.97 16.15
N PHE A 118 -13.29 20.15 15.09
CA PHE A 118 -12.91 21.01 13.96
C PHE A 118 -12.77 22.47 14.39
N LYS A 119 -11.85 23.19 13.76
CA LYS A 119 -11.67 24.63 13.94
C LYS A 119 -12.08 25.36 12.67
N VAL A 120 -13.06 26.26 12.79
CA VAL A 120 -13.42 27.16 11.69
C VAL A 120 -12.25 28.14 11.47
N ILE A 121 -11.69 28.14 10.28
CA ILE A 121 -10.57 29.03 9.91
C ILE A 121 -11.13 30.36 9.44
N GLU A 122 -12.16 30.36 8.60
CA GLU A 122 -12.76 31.54 8.03
C GLU A 122 -14.21 31.25 7.62
N GLU A 123 -15.09 32.21 7.86
CA GLU A 123 -16.45 32.19 7.34
C GLU A 123 -16.57 33.24 6.23
N ILE A 124 -16.83 32.78 5.01
CA ILE A 124 -16.96 33.66 3.85
C ILE A 124 -18.43 33.72 3.41
N GLY A 125 -18.99 34.93 3.46
CA GLY A 125 -20.36 35.23 3.10
C GLY A 125 -21.36 35.06 4.25
N THR A 126 -22.63 35.28 3.93
CA THR A 126 -23.74 35.10 4.85
C THR A 126 -24.67 34.01 4.36
N PRO A 127 -24.97 32.99 5.16
CA PRO A 127 -25.92 31.95 4.76
C PRO A 127 -27.26 32.55 4.35
N ARG A 128 -27.82 32.08 3.23
CA ARG A 128 -29.11 32.54 2.79
C ARG A 128 -30.19 32.04 3.74
N LYS A 129 -31.02 32.96 4.25
CA LYS A 129 -32.19 32.59 5.03
C LYS A 129 -33.36 32.33 4.09
N PHE A 130 -33.90 31.12 4.23
CA PHE A 130 -35.12 30.74 3.52
C PHE A 130 -36.33 30.97 4.40
N ASP A 131 -37.42 31.39 3.81
CA ASP A 131 -38.76 31.54 4.41
C ASP A 131 -39.57 30.24 4.41
N PHE A 132 -38.95 29.17 3.92
CA PHE A 132 -39.50 27.79 3.86
C PHE A 132 -38.50 26.79 4.44
N GLU A 133 -38.96 25.63 4.86
CA GLU A 133 -38.10 24.55 5.35
C GLU A 133 -37.42 23.86 4.17
N PRO A 134 -36.06 23.98 4.04
CA PRO A 134 -35.33 23.36 2.95
C PRO A 134 -35.34 21.83 3.10
N ARG A 135 -35.59 21.13 2.03
CA ARG A 135 -35.46 19.66 2.00
C ARG A 135 -34.00 19.26 1.99
N SER A 136 -33.66 18.15 2.67
CA SER A 136 -32.30 17.61 2.70
C SER A 136 -31.79 17.24 1.31
N GLU A 137 -30.47 17.31 1.10
CA GLU A 137 -29.84 16.93 -0.18
C GLU A 137 -30.12 15.46 -0.56
N GLU A 138 -30.29 14.58 0.42
CA GLU A 138 -30.62 13.15 0.18
C GLU A 138 -31.87 13.01 -0.68
N HIS A 139 -32.89 13.84 -0.48
CA HIS A 139 -34.12 13.81 -1.29
C HIS A 139 -33.89 14.28 -2.73
N THR A 140 -32.91 15.14 -2.96
CA THR A 140 -32.61 15.70 -4.30
C THR A 140 -31.62 14.82 -5.05
N SER A 141 -30.65 14.21 -4.37
CA SER A 141 -29.63 13.35 -5.00
C SER A 141 -30.21 12.00 -5.44
N GLU A 142 -31.16 11.41 -4.70
CA GLU A 142 -31.85 10.19 -5.15
C GLU A 142 -32.64 10.41 -6.41
N LEU A 143 -33.35 11.54 -6.54
CA LEU A 143 -34.07 11.89 -7.76
C LEU A 143 -33.16 12.19 -8.96
N GLN A 144 -31.99 12.82 -8.69
CA GLN A 144 -31.00 13.08 -9.73
C GLN A 144 -30.27 11.82 -10.18
N SER A 145 -29.95 10.87 -9.29
CA SER A 145 -29.30 9.61 -9.66
C SER A 145 -30.17 8.76 -10.57
N HIS A 146 -31.47 8.68 -10.32
CA HIS A 146 -32.42 7.99 -11.20
C HIS A 146 -32.59 8.68 -12.53
N SER A 147 -32.61 10.01 -12.56
CA SER A 147 -32.72 10.80 -13.80
C SER A 147 -31.45 10.67 -14.65
N PHE A 148 -30.27 10.67 -14.06
CA PHE A 148 -28.99 10.52 -14.77
C PHE A 148 -28.81 9.14 -15.39
N ILE A 149 -29.19 8.07 -14.68
CA ILE A 149 -29.13 6.69 -15.21
C ILE A 149 -30.08 6.56 -16.42
N SER A 150 -31.27 7.13 -16.35
CA SER A 150 -32.22 7.15 -17.47
C SER A 150 -31.66 7.92 -18.65
N TYR A 151 -30.99 9.05 -18.44
CA TYR A 151 -30.42 9.88 -19.51
C TYR A 151 -29.18 9.25 -20.14
N ALA A 152 -28.31 8.60 -19.34
CA ALA A 152 -27.14 7.90 -19.85
C ALA A 152 -27.50 6.70 -20.74
N VAL A 153 -28.55 5.97 -20.42
CA VAL A 153 -29.06 4.87 -21.26
C VAL A 153 -29.65 5.38 -22.55
N PHE A 154 -30.23 6.59 -22.59
CA PHE A 154 -30.80 7.18 -23.78
C PHE A 154 -29.75 7.77 -24.74
N CYS A 155 -28.61 8.22 -24.23
CA CYS A 155 -27.49 8.74 -25.05
C CYS A 155 -26.61 7.63 -25.66
N LEU A 156 -26.74 6.38 -25.22
CA LEU A 156 -25.97 5.23 -25.73
C LEU A 156 -26.74 4.39 -26.77
N LYS A 157 -27.91 4.83 -27.18
CA LYS A 157 -28.68 4.29 -28.30
C LYS A 157 -28.65 5.25 -29.49
#